data_aedada679effde21977417801af434cf
#
_entry.id   aedada679effde21977417801af434cf
#
_cell.length_a   1.000
_cell.length_b   1.000
_cell.length_c   1.000
_cell.angle_alpha   90.00
_cell.angle_beta   90.00
_cell.angle_gamma   90.00
#
_symmetry.space_group_name_H-M   'P 1'
#
loop_
_entity.id
_entity.type
_entity.pdbx_description
1 polymer ?
#
loop_
_entity_poly.entity_id
_entity_poly.type
_entity_poly.pdbx_seq_one_letter_code
_entity_poly.pdbx_strand_id
1 'polypeptide(L)'
;MLGYSSATLLSCVYLALSVLSVLAYFLKWHFIGPFLEKDNRLYYGAFEGLFAFATGLIVITTGSLLTFVVCLLHAAGSLIVLIYPDKFYELIEQGINEGGLNFLYQQSAIIYFIYFLILLNA
;
A
#
# COMPACT_ATOMS: atom_id res chain seq x y z
N MET A 1 -4.00 21.84 -11.78
CA MET A 1 -2.69 22.22 -11.25
C MET A 1 -2.38 21.57 -9.91
N LEU A 2 -3.16 21.85 -8.86
CA LEU A 2 -2.94 21.23 -7.54
C LEU A 2 -3.01 19.69 -7.59
N GLY A 3 -3.95 19.13 -8.37
CA GLY A 3 -4.08 17.68 -8.51
C GLY A 3 -2.85 17.00 -9.11
N TYR A 4 -2.23 17.61 -10.11
CA TYR A 4 -1.04 17.06 -10.76
C TYR A 4 0.19 17.16 -9.85
N SER A 5 0.34 18.28 -9.12
CA SER A 5 1.42 18.43 -8.13
C SER A 5 1.26 17.44 -6.99
N SER A 6 0.03 17.24 -6.52
CA SER A 6 -0.27 16.26 -5.47
C SER A 6 -0.02 14.82 -5.95
N ALA A 7 -0.36 14.53 -7.21
CA ALA A 7 -0.08 13.22 -7.81
C ALA A 7 1.43 12.96 -7.87
N THR A 8 2.22 13.93 -8.26
CA THR A 8 3.68 13.82 -8.28
C THR A 8 4.24 13.60 -6.87
N LEU A 9 3.75 14.35 -5.89
CA LEU A 9 4.17 14.21 -4.50
C LEU A 9 3.84 12.79 -3.98
N LEU A 10 2.62 12.32 -4.21
CA LEU A 10 2.21 10.99 -3.78
C LEU A 10 2.99 9.90 -4.53
N SER A 11 3.32 10.11 -5.81
CA SER A 11 4.16 9.17 -6.54
C SER A 11 5.53 9.01 -5.88
N CYS A 12 6.11 10.11 -5.39
CA CYS A 12 7.37 10.07 -4.64
C CYS A 12 7.24 9.27 -3.34
N VAL A 13 6.10 9.36 -2.65
CA VAL A 13 5.84 8.55 -1.45
C VAL A 13 5.81 7.08 -1.81
N TYR A 14 5.13 6.69 -2.87
CA TYR A 14 5.10 5.30 -3.33
C TYR A 14 6.49 4.81 -3.74
N LEU A 15 7.28 5.64 -4.41
CA LEU A 15 8.65 5.29 -4.75
C LEU A 15 9.48 5.04 -3.48
N ALA A 16 9.34 5.90 -2.48
CA ALA A 16 10.02 5.73 -1.19
C ALA A 16 9.62 4.41 -0.51
N LEU A 17 8.32 4.07 -0.52
CA LEU A 17 7.84 2.81 0.04
C LEU A 17 8.39 1.60 -0.74
N SER A 18 8.48 1.70 -2.06
CA SER A 18 9.08 0.66 -2.89
C SER A 18 10.56 0.46 -2.55
N VAL A 19 11.32 1.55 -2.45
CA VAL A 19 12.76 1.51 -2.08
C VAL A 19 12.94 0.93 -0.69
N LEU A 20 12.12 1.34 0.29
CA LEU A 20 12.17 0.78 1.64
C LEU A 20 11.90 -0.72 1.64
N SER A 21 10.97 -1.19 0.82
CA SER A 21 10.66 -2.61 0.69
C SER A 21 11.84 -3.39 0.10
N VAL A 22 12.53 -2.82 -0.90
CA VAL A 22 13.75 -3.42 -1.46
C VAL A 22 14.85 -3.49 -0.41
N LEU A 23 15.07 -2.40 0.32
CA LEU A 23 16.07 -2.37 1.39
C LEU A 23 15.75 -3.37 2.50
N ALA A 24 14.48 -3.48 2.88
CA ALA A 24 14.05 -4.45 3.89
C ALA A 24 14.33 -5.89 3.43
N TYR A 25 14.10 -6.17 2.14
CA TYR A 25 14.39 -7.49 1.57
C TYR A 25 15.88 -7.83 1.67
N PHE A 26 16.77 -6.93 1.25
CA PHE A 26 18.21 -7.19 1.22
C PHE A 26 18.86 -7.10 2.61
N LEU A 27 18.43 -6.15 3.45
CA LEU A 27 19.01 -5.92 4.78
C LEU A 27 18.32 -6.72 5.88
N LYS A 28 17.27 -7.49 5.52
CA LYS A 28 16.43 -8.23 6.48
C LYS A 28 15.85 -7.33 7.56
N TRP A 29 15.45 -6.13 7.18
CA TRP A 29 14.87 -5.12 8.07
C TRP A 29 13.36 -5.25 8.09
N HIS A 30 12.81 -5.73 9.19
CA HIS A 30 11.39 -6.09 9.31
C HIS A 30 10.54 -4.94 9.82
N PHE A 31 10.51 -3.80 9.10
CA PHE A 31 9.75 -2.62 9.53
C PHE A 31 8.23 -2.82 9.42
N ILE A 32 7.74 -3.72 8.57
CA ILE A 32 6.31 -3.99 8.44
C ILE A 32 5.80 -5.03 9.43
N GLY A 33 6.69 -5.65 10.22
CA GLY A 33 6.31 -6.65 11.21
C GLY A 33 5.14 -6.24 12.11
N PRO A 34 5.14 -5.02 12.71
CA PRO A 34 4.04 -4.58 13.55
C PRO A 34 2.69 -4.52 12.83
N PHE A 35 2.66 -4.22 11.52
CA PHE A 35 1.43 -4.19 10.73
C PHE A 35 0.87 -5.59 10.45
N LEU A 36 1.70 -6.62 10.60
CA LEU A 36 1.30 -8.02 10.41
C LEU A 36 0.66 -8.62 11.66
N GLU A 37 0.61 -7.88 12.76
CA GLU A 37 -0.03 -8.31 14.00
C GLU A 37 -1.48 -7.84 14.05
N LYS A 38 -2.40 -8.77 14.31
CA LYS A 38 -3.84 -8.50 14.37
C LYS A 38 -4.19 -7.42 15.39
N ASP A 39 -3.45 -7.34 16.50
CA ASP A 39 -3.69 -6.33 17.52
C ASP A 39 -3.42 -4.91 17.03
N ASN A 40 -2.64 -4.77 15.96
CA ASN A 40 -2.31 -3.49 15.33
C ASN A 40 -3.16 -3.22 14.08
N ARG A 41 -4.28 -3.93 13.90
CA ARG A 41 -5.12 -3.80 12.70
C ARG A 41 -5.63 -2.38 12.44
N LEU A 42 -5.85 -1.60 13.50
CA LEU A 42 -6.30 -0.21 13.35
C LEU A 42 -5.24 0.65 12.68
N TYR A 43 -3.96 0.42 12.98
CA TYR A 43 -2.86 1.15 12.32
C TYR A 43 -2.77 0.78 10.84
N TYR A 44 -2.89 -0.50 10.52
CA TYR A 44 -2.88 -0.93 9.12
C TYR A 44 -4.09 -0.40 8.36
N GLY A 45 -5.29 -0.49 8.96
CA GLY A 45 -6.50 0.05 8.36
C GLY A 45 -6.43 1.56 8.15
N ALA A 46 -5.87 2.30 9.11
CA ALA A 46 -5.67 3.74 8.99
C ALA A 46 -4.66 4.07 7.88
N PHE A 47 -3.57 3.32 7.77
CA PHE A 47 -2.58 3.48 6.70
C PHE A 47 -3.23 3.33 5.32
N GLU A 48 -3.94 2.24 5.10
CA GLU A 48 -4.65 2.00 3.84
C GLU A 48 -5.75 3.04 3.59
N GLY A 49 -6.50 3.42 4.61
CA GLY A 49 -7.54 4.43 4.52
C GLY A 49 -6.99 5.80 4.15
N LEU A 50 -5.84 6.18 4.69
CA LEU A 50 -5.17 7.43 4.37
C LEU A 50 -4.77 7.47 2.88
N PHE A 51 -4.20 6.39 2.36
CA PHE A 51 -3.87 6.29 0.94
C PHE A 51 -5.12 6.27 0.05
N ALA A 52 -6.21 5.63 0.49
CA ALA A 52 -7.48 5.67 -0.22
C ALA A 52 -8.01 7.11 -0.32
N PHE A 53 -7.95 7.85 0.77
CA PHE A 53 -8.39 9.26 0.79
C PHE A 53 -7.50 10.12 -0.12
N ALA A 54 -6.18 10.00 0.00
CA ALA A 54 -5.24 10.81 -0.79
C ALA A 54 -5.39 10.51 -2.30
N THR A 55 -5.46 9.24 -2.69
CA THR A 55 -5.66 8.85 -4.08
C THR A 55 -7.03 9.29 -4.59
N GLY A 56 -8.07 9.21 -3.74
CA GLY A 56 -9.41 9.68 -4.08
C GLY A 56 -9.44 11.17 -4.42
N LEU A 57 -8.75 12.00 -3.65
CA LEU A 57 -8.62 13.43 -3.93
C LEU A 57 -7.92 13.68 -5.28
N ILE A 58 -6.90 12.90 -5.59
CA ILE A 58 -6.18 13.00 -6.87
C ILE A 58 -7.09 12.59 -8.03
N VAL A 59 -7.90 11.55 -7.86
CA VAL A 59 -8.88 11.14 -8.88
C VAL A 59 -9.86 12.27 -9.18
N ILE A 60 -10.38 12.94 -8.15
CA ILE A 60 -11.33 14.04 -8.32
C ILE A 60 -10.70 15.19 -9.11
N THR A 61 -9.42 15.46 -8.91
CA THR A 61 -8.74 16.60 -9.55
C THR A 61 -8.13 16.27 -10.91
N THR A 62 -7.74 15.01 -11.16
CA THR A 62 -7.07 14.61 -12.41
C THR A 62 -7.95 13.79 -13.34
N GLY A 63 -8.97 13.12 -12.82
CA GLY A 63 -9.79 12.19 -13.58
C GLY A 63 -9.08 10.90 -13.98
N SER A 64 -7.93 10.59 -13.38
CA SER A 64 -7.14 9.41 -13.72
C SER A 64 -7.85 8.10 -13.35
N LEU A 65 -8.20 7.31 -14.35
CA LEU A 65 -8.87 6.02 -14.16
C LEU A 65 -7.97 5.03 -13.41
N LEU A 66 -6.68 4.99 -13.75
CA LEU A 66 -5.74 4.07 -13.08
C LEU A 66 -5.56 4.46 -11.62
N THR A 67 -5.50 5.76 -11.31
CA THR A 67 -5.45 6.21 -9.91
C THR A 67 -6.72 5.84 -9.16
N PHE A 68 -7.86 5.84 -9.83
CA PHE A 68 -9.12 5.38 -9.23
C PHE A 68 -9.04 3.90 -8.83
N VAL A 69 -8.43 3.06 -9.68
CA VAL A 69 -8.19 1.65 -9.34
C VAL A 69 -7.30 1.53 -8.10
N VAL A 70 -6.22 2.32 -8.03
CA VAL A 70 -5.36 2.34 -6.84
C VAL A 70 -6.15 2.74 -5.59
N CYS A 71 -7.00 3.75 -5.70
CA CYS A 71 -7.89 4.19 -4.62
C CYS A 71 -8.78 3.03 -4.14
N LEU A 72 -9.41 2.31 -5.07
CA LEU A 72 -10.28 1.18 -4.73
C LEU A 72 -9.51 0.06 -4.03
N LEU A 73 -8.28 -0.22 -4.45
CA LEU A 73 -7.45 -1.24 -3.83
C LEU A 73 -7.10 -0.88 -2.38
N HIS A 74 -6.75 0.38 -2.12
CA HIS A 74 -6.51 0.85 -0.75
C HIS A 74 -7.78 0.84 0.10
N ALA A 75 -8.90 1.27 -0.46
CA ALA A 75 -10.19 1.24 0.24
C ALA A 75 -10.59 -0.20 0.60
N ALA A 76 -10.45 -1.13 -0.34
CA ALA A 76 -10.73 -2.53 -0.10
C ALA A 76 -9.81 -3.11 0.98
N GLY A 77 -8.52 -2.79 0.94
CA GLY A 77 -7.56 -3.23 1.95
C GLY A 77 -7.93 -2.73 3.35
N SER A 78 -8.28 -1.45 3.46
CA SER A 78 -8.71 -0.86 4.73
C SER A 78 -9.98 -1.55 5.27
N LEU A 79 -10.99 -1.72 4.42
CA LEU A 79 -12.27 -2.34 4.82
C LEU A 79 -12.08 -3.80 5.24
N ILE A 80 -11.30 -4.57 4.49
CA ILE A 80 -11.08 -5.98 4.78
C ILE A 80 -10.38 -6.14 6.13
N VAL A 81 -9.32 -5.38 6.39
CA VAL A 81 -8.58 -5.51 7.65
C VAL A 81 -9.41 -5.08 8.86
N LEU A 82 -10.31 -4.10 8.69
CA LEU A 82 -11.13 -3.59 9.80
C LEU A 82 -12.39 -4.42 10.03
N ILE A 83 -13.03 -4.91 8.97
CA ILE A 83 -14.31 -5.65 9.06
C ILE A 83 -14.08 -7.15 9.20
N TYR A 84 -13.08 -7.70 8.50
CA TYR A 84 -12.76 -9.13 8.50
C TYR A 84 -11.31 -9.38 8.92
N PRO A 85 -10.91 -8.94 10.13
CA PRO A 85 -9.49 -9.04 10.55
C PRO A 85 -9.01 -10.49 10.61
N ASP A 86 -9.83 -11.43 11.06
CA ASP A 86 -9.43 -12.83 11.17
C ASP A 86 -9.05 -13.41 9.81
N LYS A 87 -9.90 -13.18 8.80
CA LYS A 87 -9.67 -13.67 7.45
C LYS A 87 -8.45 -13.00 6.81
N PHE A 88 -8.29 -11.69 7.02
CA PHE A 88 -7.16 -10.94 6.51
C PHE A 88 -5.83 -11.49 7.06
N TYR A 89 -5.73 -11.63 8.39
CA TYR A 89 -4.50 -12.09 9.02
C TYR A 89 -4.23 -13.57 8.80
N GLU A 90 -5.26 -14.38 8.61
CA GLU A 90 -5.11 -15.77 8.16
C GLU A 90 -4.42 -15.83 6.79
N LEU A 91 -4.83 -14.99 5.84
CA LEU A 91 -4.21 -14.92 4.52
C LEU A 91 -2.75 -14.43 4.60
N ILE A 92 -2.47 -13.45 5.46
CA ILE A 92 -1.10 -12.96 5.69
C ILE A 92 -0.23 -14.08 6.25
N GLU A 93 -0.71 -14.81 7.25
CA GLU A 93 0.01 -15.92 7.86
C GLU A 93 0.29 -17.02 6.82
N GLN A 94 -0.70 -17.34 6.00
CA GLN A 94 -0.55 -18.30 4.91
C GLN A 94 0.54 -17.84 3.93
N GLY A 95 0.55 -16.57 3.55
CA GLY A 95 1.57 -16.00 2.67
C GLY A 95 2.98 -16.11 3.26
N ILE A 96 3.12 -15.84 4.56
CA ILE A 96 4.40 -15.96 5.27
C ILE A 96 4.86 -17.43 5.31
N ASN A 97 3.94 -18.35 5.57
CA ASN A 97 4.27 -19.79 5.65
C ASN A 97 4.68 -20.35 4.28
N GLU A 98 4.08 -19.89 3.19
CA GLU A 98 4.36 -20.37 1.84
C GLU A 98 5.58 -19.71 1.21
N GLY A 99 5.71 -18.40 1.33
CA GLY A 99 6.74 -17.62 0.64
C GLY A 99 7.77 -16.94 1.53
N GLY A 100 7.53 -16.91 2.84
CA GLY A 100 8.35 -16.21 3.80
C GLY A 100 8.10 -14.71 3.82
N LEU A 101 8.69 -14.03 4.82
CA LEU A 101 8.55 -12.58 4.98
C LEU A 101 9.20 -11.83 3.82
N ASN A 102 10.29 -12.35 3.27
CA ASN A 102 10.96 -11.76 2.10
C ASN A 102 10.04 -11.70 0.88
N PHE A 103 9.16 -12.69 0.72
CA PHE A 103 8.18 -12.68 -0.37
C PHE A 103 7.24 -11.49 -0.25
N LEU A 104 6.79 -11.16 0.97
CA LEU A 104 5.94 -9.99 1.20
C LEU A 104 6.65 -8.69 0.83
N TYR A 105 7.94 -8.55 1.15
CA TYR A 105 8.73 -7.37 0.77
C TYR A 105 8.89 -7.28 -0.74
N GLN A 106 9.12 -8.39 -1.43
CA GLN A 106 9.17 -8.40 -2.89
C GLN A 106 7.85 -7.93 -3.50
N GLN A 107 6.72 -8.45 -3.01
CA GLN A 107 5.39 -8.06 -3.49
C GLN A 107 5.13 -6.58 -3.24
N SER A 108 5.46 -6.09 -2.04
CA SER A 108 5.30 -4.68 -1.69
C SER A 108 6.14 -3.78 -2.59
N ALA A 109 7.40 -4.15 -2.85
CA ALA A 109 8.28 -3.38 -3.72
C ALA A 109 7.70 -3.24 -5.12
N ILE A 110 7.19 -4.32 -5.69
CA ILE A 110 6.61 -4.35 -7.03
C ILE A 110 5.32 -3.52 -7.06
N ILE A 111 4.42 -3.71 -6.11
CA ILE A 111 3.13 -3.04 -6.05
C ILE A 111 3.32 -1.53 -5.89
N TYR A 112 4.16 -1.09 -4.96
CA TYR A 112 4.41 0.34 -4.75
C TYR A 112 5.14 0.98 -5.93
N PHE A 113 6.00 0.24 -6.63
CA PHE A 113 6.62 0.75 -7.86
C PHE A 113 5.57 0.94 -8.97
N ILE A 114 4.63 0.02 -9.12
CA ILE A 114 3.52 0.16 -10.06
C ILE A 114 2.67 1.39 -9.70
N TYR A 115 2.34 1.57 -8.42
CA TYR A 115 1.59 2.74 -7.97
C TYR A 115 2.35 4.04 -8.23
N PHE A 116 3.67 4.03 -8.01
CA PHE A 116 4.53 5.16 -8.37
C PHE A 116 4.36 5.54 -9.84
N LEU A 117 4.44 4.58 -10.75
CA LEU A 117 4.29 4.84 -12.19
C LEU A 117 2.89 5.35 -12.53
N ILE A 118 1.86 4.80 -11.91
CA ILE A 118 0.47 5.23 -12.13
C ILE A 118 0.30 6.69 -11.70
N LEU A 119 0.73 7.03 -10.50
CA LEU A 119 0.58 8.38 -9.96
C LEU A 119 1.47 9.41 -10.68
N LEU A 120 2.64 8.98 -11.14
CA LEU A 120 3.53 9.85 -11.91
C LEU A 120 2.89 10.28 -13.24
N ASN A 121 2.05 9.43 -13.82
CA ASN A 121 1.38 9.67 -15.10
C ASN A 121 -0.09 10.08 -14.95
N ALA A 122 -0.50 10.40 -13.75
CA ALA A 122 -1.89 10.78 -13.49
C ALA A 122 -2.32 12.10 -14.14
#